data_5d0275d0f2c676b5b44c15b91825fddb
#
_entry.id   5d0275d0f2c676b5b44c15b91825fddb
#
_cell.length_a   1.000
_cell.length_b   1.000
_cell.length_c   1.000
_cell.angle_alpha   90.00
_cell.angle_beta   90.00
_cell.angle_gamma   90.00
#
_symmetry.space_group_name_H-M   'P 1'
#
loop_
_entity.id
_entity.type
_entity.pdbx_description
1 polymer ?
#
loop_
_entity_poly.entity_id
_entity_poly.type
_entity_poly.pdbx_seq_one_letter_code
_entity_poly.pdbx_strand_id
1 'polypeptide(L)'
;QYDERMAEFENLDTSNLAGDLSNPYEDATVNTQASDFAAQQQQQGLANTMSGMSGAAGGSGIAALAQAMANQQGQQAQQASANIAQQEQANQQAFMGQEARNQTASVAGASAARGLEYEKSQALTQAAGARKAAAEGAVNDARQAIIGGIGNIAGGVASAAMGGATPEVKTP
;
A
#
# COMPACT_ATOMS: atom_id res chain seq x y z
N GLN A 1 -3.40 9.61 -29.63
CA GLN A 1 -4.31 8.92 -28.66
C GLN A 1 -3.82 7.52 -28.27
N TYR A 2 -3.41 6.64 -29.24
CA TYR A 2 -2.91 5.31 -28.87
C TYR A 2 -1.56 5.38 -28.14
N ASP A 3 -0.63 6.18 -28.66
CA ASP A 3 0.70 6.35 -28.05
C ASP A 3 0.64 7.04 -26.68
N GLU A 4 -0.29 7.99 -26.50
CA GLU A 4 -0.56 8.63 -25.20
C GLU A 4 -1.06 7.60 -24.18
N ARG A 5 -2.04 6.77 -24.55
CA ARG A 5 -2.56 5.73 -23.67
C ARG A 5 -1.53 4.64 -23.35
N MET A 6 -0.65 4.32 -24.30
CA MET A 6 0.45 3.39 -24.04
C MET A 6 1.45 3.98 -23.05
N ALA A 7 1.77 5.28 -23.17
CA ALA A 7 2.64 5.95 -22.22
C ALA A 7 2.02 6.04 -20.81
N GLU A 8 0.71 6.30 -20.70
CA GLU A 8 -0.01 6.25 -19.43
C GLU A 8 0.04 4.85 -18.82
N PHE A 9 -0.16 3.82 -19.63
CA PHE A 9 -0.11 2.43 -19.17
C PHE A 9 1.31 1.99 -18.78
N GLU A 10 2.33 2.44 -19.50
CA GLU A 10 3.73 2.22 -19.15
C GLU A 10 4.11 2.85 -17.80
N ASN A 11 3.55 4.02 -17.50
CA ASN A 11 3.79 4.76 -16.27
C ASN A 11 2.81 4.39 -15.13
N LEU A 12 1.93 3.38 -15.32
CA LEU A 12 1.04 2.92 -14.28
C LEU A 12 1.84 2.46 -13.06
N ASP A 13 1.54 3.05 -11.91
CA ASP A 13 2.13 2.66 -10.63
C ASP A 13 1.62 1.27 -10.22
N THR A 14 2.54 0.33 -10.14
CA THR A 14 2.29 -1.05 -9.70
C THR A 14 2.93 -1.33 -8.34
N SER A 15 3.29 -0.28 -7.58
CA SER A 15 3.90 -0.44 -6.27
C SER A 15 2.94 -1.06 -5.25
N ASN A 16 3.50 -1.65 -4.20
CA ASN A 16 2.73 -2.18 -3.10
C ASN A 16 2.26 -1.04 -2.18
N LEU A 17 1.00 -0.59 -2.33
CA LEU A 17 0.40 0.45 -1.50
C LEU A 17 0.27 0.08 -0.01
N ALA A 18 0.41 -1.20 0.33
CA ALA A 18 0.37 -1.69 1.71
C ALA A 18 1.78 -1.93 2.29
N GLY A 19 2.85 -1.43 1.63
CA GLY A 19 4.24 -1.60 2.08
C GLY A 19 4.59 -0.80 3.32
N ASP A 20 4.00 0.39 3.47
CA ASP A 20 4.33 1.38 4.51
C ASP A 20 3.22 1.54 5.56
N LEU A 21 2.54 0.45 5.91
CA LEU A 21 1.52 0.47 6.96
C LEU A 21 2.16 0.64 8.33
N SER A 22 1.90 1.77 8.99
CA SER A 22 2.30 1.99 10.39
C SER A 22 1.39 1.25 11.35
N ASN A 23 1.94 0.90 12.52
CA ASN A 23 1.17 0.30 13.60
C ASN A 23 0.71 1.40 14.58
N PRO A 24 -0.60 1.73 14.68
CA PRO A 24 -1.07 2.79 15.56
C PRO A 24 -0.87 2.49 17.06
N TYR A 25 -0.50 1.26 17.41
CA TYR A 25 -0.21 0.85 18.78
C TYR A 25 1.30 0.87 19.12
N GLU A 26 2.15 1.32 18.19
CA GLU A 26 3.61 1.39 18.41
C GLU A 26 3.96 2.32 19.58
N ASP A 27 3.25 3.45 19.69
CA ASP A 27 3.43 4.44 20.75
C ASP A 27 2.39 4.31 21.89
N ALA A 28 1.66 3.19 21.95
CA ALA A 28 0.64 2.99 22.97
C ALA A 28 1.28 2.87 24.36
N THR A 29 1.02 3.86 25.21
CA THR A 29 1.50 3.90 26.60
C THR A 29 0.40 3.52 27.57
N VAL A 30 0.80 3.08 28.77
CA VAL A 30 -0.13 2.79 29.85
C VAL A 30 -0.61 4.09 30.50
N ASN A 31 -1.91 4.21 30.73
CA ASN A 31 -2.47 5.37 31.42
C ASN A 31 -2.30 5.24 32.93
N THR A 32 -1.34 5.98 33.48
CA THR A 32 -1.06 6.03 34.93
C THR A 32 -1.85 7.10 35.68
N GLN A 33 -2.57 7.99 34.98
CA GLN A 33 -3.26 9.13 35.58
C GLN A 33 -4.24 8.73 36.70
N ALA A 34 -4.99 7.63 36.48
CA ALA A 34 -5.92 7.14 37.52
C ALA A 34 -5.18 6.67 38.80
N SER A 35 -4.03 6.02 38.62
CA SER A 35 -3.19 5.57 39.73
C SER A 35 -2.55 6.74 40.46
N ASP A 36 -2.07 7.74 39.71
CA ASP A 36 -1.46 8.95 40.26
C ASP A 36 -2.49 9.81 41.04
N PHE A 37 -3.70 9.95 40.47
CA PHE A 37 -4.80 10.66 41.16
C PHE A 37 -5.23 9.94 42.43
N ALA A 38 -5.36 8.62 42.42
CA ALA A 38 -5.69 7.82 43.57
C ALA A 38 -4.61 7.97 44.68
N ALA A 39 -3.33 7.95 44.31
CA ALA A 39 -2.21 8.17 45.22
C ALA A 39 -2.23 9.57 45.84
N GLN A 40 -2.49 10.62 45.06
CA GLN A 40 -2.61 11.99 45.55
C GLN A 40 -3.77 12.17 46.55
N GLN A 41 -4.96 11.64 46.20
CA GLN A 41 -6.15 11.73 47.04
C GLN A 41 -5.92 10.98 48.37
N GLN A 42 -5.23 9.87 48.32
CA GLN A 42 -4.88 9.10 49.50
C GLN A 42 -3.88 9.84 50.40
N GLN A 43 -2.86 10.49 49.85
CA GLN A 43 -1.91 11.31 50.60
C GLN A 43 -2.62 12.47 51.30
N GLN A 44 -3.56 13.11 50.63
CA GLN A 44 -4.37 14.18 51.26
C GLN A 44 -5.28 13.66 52.36
N GLY A 45 -5.92 12.49 52.18
CA GLY A 45 -6.72 11.83 53.19
C GLY A 45 -5.89 11.45 54.41
N LEU A 46 -4.66 10.94 54.18
CA LEU A 46 -3.71 10.60 55.24
C LEU A 46 -3.31 11.82 56.06
N ALA A 47 -2.92 12.91 55.40
CA ALA A 47 -2.54 14.16 56.06
C ALA A 47 -3.66 14.74 56.90
N ASN A 48 -4.91 14.74 56.41
CA ASN A 48 -6.07 15.22 57.14
C ASN A 48 -6.38 14.34 58.35
N THR A 49 -6.28 13.01 58.21
CA THR A 49 -6.52 12.08 59.32
C THR A 49 -5.44 12.20 60.41
N MET A 50 -4.17 12.31 60.03
CA MET A 50 -3.09 12.54 60.98
C MET A 50 -3.23 13.87 61.70
N SER A 51 -3.61 14.95 61.01
CA SER A 51 -3.86 16.26 61.63
C SER A 51 -5.02 16.23 62.63
N GLY A 52 -6.13 15.54 62.30
CA GLY A 52 -7.31 15.41 63.17
C GLY A 52 -7.04 14.53 64.40
N MET A 53 -6.16 13.56 64.33
CA MET A 53 -5.88 12.61 65.40
C MET A 53 -4.69 13.01 66.33
N SER A 54 -3.84 13.92 65.84
CA SER A 54 -2.69 14.39 66.65
C SER A 54 -3.13 15.07 67.97
N GLY A 55 -4.37 15.54 68.01
CA GLY A 55 -4.95 16.15 69.24
C GLY A 55 -5.72 15.19 70.16
N ALA A 56 -6.12 13.99 69.69
CA ALA A 56 -7.08 13.16 70.39
C ALA A 56 -6.58 11.76 70.80
N ALA A 57 -5.49 11.26 70.22
CA ALA A 57 -5.04 9.88 70.45
C ALA A 57 -3.67 9.84 71.14
N GLY A 58 -3.59 9.12 72.22
CA GLY A 58 -2.27 8.81 72.87
C GLY A 58 -1.40 7.99 71.90
N GLY A 59 -0.07 7.99 72.09
CA GLY A 59 0.91 7.47 71.14
C GLY A 59 0.70 6.03 70.64
N SER A 60 -0.04 5.18 71.35
CA SER A 60 -0.38 3.81 70.94
C SER A 60 -1.44 3.74 69.79
N GLY A 61 -2.38 4.69 69.73
CA GLY A 61 -3.41 4.76 68.71
C GLY A 61 -2.85 5.19 67.34
N ILE A 62 -1.85 6.09 67.40
CA ILE A 62 -1.18 6.58 66.20
C ILE A 62 -0.39 5.46 65.51
N ALA A 63 0.30 4.60 66.25
CA ALA A 63 1.05 3.48 65.69
C ALA A 63 0.14 2.43 65.03
N ALA A 64 -1.00 2.07 65.64
CA ALA A 64 -1.96 1.13 65.09
C ALA A 64 -2.60 1.65 63.79
N LEU A 65 -2.91 2.95 63.78
CA LEU A 65 -3.44 3.59 62.56
C LEU A 65 -2.43 3.63 61.43
N ALA A 66 -1.16 4.01 61.72
CA ALA A 66 -0.09 4.02 60.76
C ALA A 66 0.12 2.64 60.11
N GLN A 67 0.04 1.56 60.92
CA GLN A 67 0.16 0.19 60.42
C GLN A 67 -1.05 -0.23 59.57
N ALA A 68 -2.27 0.11 59.93
CA ALA A 68 -3.47 -0.15 59.14
C ALA A 68 -3.42 0.57 57.80
N MET A 69 -2.97 1.82 57.79
CA MET A 69 -2.81 2.63 56.58
C MET A 69 -1.70 2.10 55.67
N ALA A 70 -0.57 1.67 56.21
CA ALA A 70 0.50 1.04 55.44
C ALA A 70 0.02 -0.26 54.74
N ASN A 71 -0.78 -1.07 55.43
CA ASN A 71 -1.36 -2.27 54.85
C ASN A 71 -2.37 -1.93 53.74
N GLN A 72 -3.22 -0.93 53.94
CA GLN A 72 -4.17 -0.46 52.91
C GLN A 72 -3.46 0.10 51.69
N GLN A 73 -2.39 0.89 51.90
CA GLN A 73 -1.56 1.44 50.86
C GLN A 73 -0.87 0.33 50.02
N GLY A 74 -0.40 -0.72 50.70
CA GLY A 74 0.18 -1.90 50.02
C GLY A 74 -0.82 -2.62 49.13
N GLN A 75 -2.06 -2.81 49.59
CA GLN A 75 -3.12 -3.43 48.80
C GLN A 75 -3.50 -2.59 47.56
N GLN A 76 -3.61 -1.28 47.74
CA GLN A 76 -3.92 -0.38 46.60
C GLN A 76 -2.77 -0.32 45.58
N ALA A 77 -1.53 -0.30 46.04
CA ALA A 77 -0.37 -0.35 45.15
C ALA A 77 -0.33 -1.66 44.36
N GLN A 78 -0.70 -2.78 44.94
CA GLN A 78 -0.83 -4.06 44.25
C GLN A 78 -1.95 -4.03 43.21
N GLN A 79 -3.12 -3.45 43.53
CA GLN A 79 -4.22 -3.30 42.57
C GLN A 79 -3.86 -2.37 41.41
N ALA A 80 -3.20 -1.25 41.67
CA ALA A 80 -2.73 -0.33 40.64
C ALA A 80 -1.70 -1.01 39.72
N SER A 81 -0.75 -1.75 40.30
CA SER A 81 0.23 -2.52 39.53
C SER A 81 -0.43 -3.60 38.67
N ALA A 82 -1.44 -4.32 39.19
CA ALA A 82 -2.19 -5.32 38.42
C ALA A 82 -2.96 -4.69 37.25
N ASN A 83 -3.59 -3.53 37.49
CA ASN A 83 -4.29 -2.80 36.43
C ASN A 83 -3.34 -2.30 35.32
N ILE A 84 -2.18 -1.79 35.70
CA ILE A 84 -1.12 -1.36 34.79
C ILE A 84 -0.65 -2.57 33.95
N ALA A 85 -0.37 -3.70 34.57
CA ALA A 85 0.06 -4.91 33.88
C ALA A 85 -1.00 -5.42 32.89
N GLN A 86 -2.29 -5.34 33.27
CA GLN A 86 -3.39 -5.71 32.36
C GLN A 86 -3.49 -4.77 31.14
N GLN A 87 -3.33 -3.46 31.36
CA GLN A 87 -3.33 -2.50 30.25
C GLN A 87 -2.14 -2.72 29.32
N GLU A 88 -0.95 -2.96 29.86
CA GLU A 88 0.24 -3.26 29.09
C GLU A 88 0.07 -4.55 28.26
N GLN A 89 -0.46 -5.59 28.89
CA GLN A 89 -0.78 -6.83 28.16
C GLN A 89 -1.80 -6.62 27.04
N ALA A 90 -2.84 -5.82 27.28
CA ALA A 90 -3.82 -5.46 26.25
C ALA A 90 -3.20 -4.67 25.10
N ASN A 91 -2.33 -3.69 25.41
CA ASN A 91 -1.60 -2.91 24.42
C ASN A 91 -0.68 -3.81 23.58
N GLN A 92 0.06 -4.72 24.22
CA GLN A 92 0.92 -5.68 23.52
C GLN A 92 0.12 -6.62 22.61
N GLN A 93 -1.05 -7.11 23.05
CA GLN A 93 -1.92 -7.93 22.21
C GLN A 93 -2.47 -7.14 21.03
N ALA A 94 -2.87 -5.89 21.24
CA ALA A 94 -3.34 -5.01 20.18
C ALA A 94 -2.22 -4.71 19.16
N PHE A 95 -1.00 -4.43 19.65
CA PHE A 95 0.18 -4.22 18.82
C PHE A 95 0.48 -5.45 17.95
N MET A 96 0.58 -6.64 18.56
CA MET A 96 0.87 -7.88 17.82
C MET A 96 -0.26 -8.22 16.83
N GLY A 97 -1.52 -8.00 17.22
CA GLY A 97 -2.66 -8.23 16.34
C GLY A 97 -2.67 -7.28 15.14
N GLN A 98 -2.31 -6.02 15.33
CA GLN A 98 -2.21 -5.06 14.23
C GLN A 98 -1.00 -5.35 13.34
N GLU A 99 0.13 -5.70 13.92
CA GLU A 99 1.33 -6.09 13.17
C GLU A 99 1.07 -7.30 12.24
N ALA A 100 0.38 -8.33 12.75
CA ALA A 100 -0.01 -9.48 11.94
C ALA A 100 -0.95 -9.08 10.77
N ARG A 101 -1.84 -8.12 11.00
CA ARG A 101 -2.70 -7.58 9.93
C ARG A 101 -1.91 -6.79 8.91
N ASN A 102 -0.99 -5.95 9.36
CA ASN A 102 -0.12 -5.17 8.48
C ASN A 102 0.75 -6.08 7.60
N GLN A 103 1.34 -7.13 8.17
CA GLN A 103 2.09 -8.14 7.43
C GLN A 103 1.22 -8.84 6.39
N THR A 104 0.00 -9.26 6.78
CA THR A 104 -0.93 -9.92 5.85
C THR A 104 -1.31 -8.97 4.71
N ALA A 105 -1.63 -7.72 5.02
CA ALA A 105 -1.96 -6.70 4.03
C ALA A 105 -0.77 -6.40 3.10
N SER A 106 0.44 -6.30 3.63
CA SER A 106 1.67 -6.09 2.86
C SER A 106 1.94 -7.24 1.90
N VAL A 107 1.81 -8.50 2.35
CA VAL A 107 1.97 -9.69 1.48
C VAL A 107 0.89 -9.75 0.41
N ALA A 108 -0.37 -9.46 0.77
CA ALA A 108 -1.47 -9.39 -0.20
C ALA A 108 -1.25 -8.28 -1.22
N GLY A 109 -0.84 -7.09 -0.78
CA GLY A 109 -0.48 -5.97 -1.64
C GLY A 109 0.68 -6.29 -2.58
N ALA A 110 1.73 -6.95 -2.07
CA ALA A 110 2.87 -7.38 -2.88
C ALA A 110 2.47 -8.42 -3.95
N SER A 111 1.56 -9.33 -3.63
CA SER A 111 1.06 -10.29 -4.62
C SER A 111 0.18 -9.63 -5.69
N ALA A 112 -0.66 -8.67 -5.30
CA ALA A 112 -1.46 -7.88 -6.23
C ALA A 112 -0.58 -7.02 -7.14
N ALA A 113 0.43 -6.35 -6.59
CA ALA A 113 1.40 -5.57 -7.35
C ALA A 113 2.12 -6.40 -8.42
N ARG A 114 2.59 -7.60 -8.06
CA ARG A 114 3.19 -8.55 -9.04
C ARG A 114 2.21 -9.00 -10.11
N GLY A 115 0.94 -9.21 -9.75
CA GLY A 115 -0.12 -9.53 -10.71
C GLY A 115 -0.31 -8.42 -11.74
N LEU A 116 -0.44 -7.17 -11.29
CA LEU A 116 -0.55 -6.00 -12.14
C LEU A 116 0.68 -5.80 -13.04
N GLU A 117 1.88 -6.01 -12.49
CA GLU A 117 3.13 -5.92 -13.25
C GLU A 117 3.22 -6.98 -14.36
N TYR A 118 2.77 -8.21 -14.06
CA TYR A 118 2.68 -9.27 -15.05
C TYR A 118 1.66 -8.95 -16.16
N GLU A 119 0.45 -8.50 -15.79
CA GLU A 119 -0.57 -8.08 -16.75
C GLU A 119 -0.09 -6.91 -17.62
N LYS A 120 0.55 -5.93 -17.02
CA LYS A 120 1.18 -4.81 -17.73
C LYS A 120 2.22 -5.29 -18.73
N SER A 121 3.14 -6.16 -18.31
CA SER A 121 4.16 -6.73 -19.18
C SER A 121 3.56 -7.53 -20.34
N GLN A 122 2.52 -8.31 -20.08
CA GLN A 122 1.81 -9.08 -21.08
C GLN A 122 1.10 -8.17 -22.12
N ALA A 123 0.42 -7.14 -21.66
CA ALA A 123 -0.26 -6.18 -22.51
C ALA A 123 0.72 -5.41 -23.42
N LEU A 124 1.85 -4.98 -22.84
CA LEU A 124 2.93 -4.32 -23.62
C LEU A 124 3.52 -5.24 -24.67
N THR A 125 3.74 -6.51 -24.34
CA THR A 125 4.26 -7.51 -25.26
C THR A 125 3.28 -7.77 -26.42
N GLN A 126 1.99 -7.88 -26.13
CA GLN A 126 0.95 -8.04 -27.15
C GLN A 126 0.84 -6.81 -28.04
N ALA A 127 0.88 -5.61 -27.47
CA ALA A 127 0.86 -4.37 -28.22
C ALA A 127 2.08 -4.22 -29.15
N ALA A 128 3.26 -4.58 -28.69
CA ALA A 128 4.48 -4.60 -29.50
C ALA A 128 4.39 -5.64 -30.62
N GLY A 129 3.86 -6.82 -30.35
CA GLY A 129 3.61 -7.87 -31.35
C GLY A 129 2.62 -7.43 -32.43
N ALA A 130 1.52 -6.79 -32.04
CA ALA A 130 0.55 -6.25 -32.98
C ALA A 130 1.14 -5.15 -33.88
N ARG A 131 1.95 -4.24 -33.32
CA ARG A 131 2.66 -3.22 -34.11
C ARG A 131 3.64 -3.83 -35.10
N LYS A 132 4.39 -4.83 -34.69
CA LYS A 132 5.31 -5.55 -35.55
C LYS A 132 4.57 -6.21 -36.71
N ALA A 133 3.49 -6.93 -36.43
CA ALA A 133 2.66 -7.57 -37.48
C ALA A 133 2.06 -6.56 -38.47
N ALA A 134 1.56 -5.41 -37.98
CA ALA A 134 1.05 -4.34 -38.80
C ALA A 134 2.14 -3.72 -39.69
N ALA A 135 3.35 -3.52 -39.15
CA ALA A 135 4.48 -3.00 -39.95
C ALA A 135 4.93 -4.00 -41.01
N GLU A 136 5.02 -5.29 -40.70
CA GLU A 136 5.34 -6.35 -41.66
C GLU A 136 4.27 -6.47 -42.75
N GLY A 137 2.98 -6.34 -42.40
CA GLY A 137 1.87 -6.26 -43.35
C GLY A 137 2.01 -5.08 -44.31
N ALA A 138 2.24 -3.88 -43.76
CA ALA A 138 2.43 -2.68 -44.57
C ALA A 138 3.63 -2.77 -45.54
N VAL A 139 4.73 -3.38 -45.09
CA VAL A 139 5.92 -3.62 -45.93
C VAL A 139 5.60 -4.61 -47.06
N ASN A 140 4.86 -5.69 -46.77
CA ASN A 140 4.45 -6.67 -47.78
C ASN A 140 3.47 -6.06 -48.80
N ASP A 141 2.51 -5.25 -48.35
CA ASP A 141 1.57 -4.55 -49.22
C ASP A 141 2.29 -3.57 -50.16
N ALA A 142 3.26 -2.81 -49.60
CA ALA A 142 4.09 -1.92 -50.40
C ALA A 142 4.94 -2.68 -51.44
N ARG A 143 5.50 -3.82 -51.11
CA ARG A 143 6.23 -4.68 -52.05
C ARG A 143 5.32 -5.20 -53.16
N GLN A 144 4.11 -5.66 -52.83
CA GLN A 144 3.16 -6.12 -53.81
C GLN A 144 2.71 -4.98 -54.75
N ALA A 145 2.48 -3.79 -54.23
CA ALA A 145 2.16 -2.61 -55.00
C ALA A 145 3.26 -2.23 -55.99
N ILE A 146 4.54 -2.31 -55.56
CA ILE A 146 5.70 -2.06 -56.39
C ILE A 146 5.77 -3.12 -57.52
N ILE A 147 5.64 -4.41 -57.18
CA ILE A 147 5.72 -5.50 -58.15
C ILE A 147 4.56 -5.40 -59.15
N GLY A 148 3.34 -5.13 -58.69
CA GLY A 148 2.16 -4.91 -59.54
C GLY A 148 2.30 -3.69 -60.42
N GLY A 149 2.86 -2.59 -59.90
CA GLY A 149 3.13 -1.38 -60.66
C GLY A 149 4.17 -1.60 -61.78
N ILE A 150 5.24 -2.32 -61.49
CA ILE A 150 6.25 -2.69 -62.50
C ILE A 150 5.65 -3.61 -63.57
N GLY A 151 4.79 -4.58 -63.18
CA GLY A 151 4.09 -5.46 -64.12
C GLY A 151 3.17 -4.71 -65.06
N ASN A 152 2.44 -3.71 -64.58
CA ASN A 152 1.58 -2.85 -65.41
C ASN A 152 2.37 -1.96 -66.36
N ILE A 153 3.51 -1.42 -65.94
CA ILE A 153 4.38 -0.63 -66.84
C ILE A 153 4.95 -1.52 -67.94
N ALA A 154 5.45 -2.71 -67.59
CA ALA A 154 6.00 -3.66 -68.55
C ALA A 154 4.91 -4.16 -69.56
N GLY A 155 3.71 -4.43 -69.06
CA GLY A 155 2.56 -4.79 -69.94
C GLY A 155 2.08 -3.66 -70.87
N GLY A 156 2.07 -2.41 -70.37
CA GLY A 156 1.73 -1.21 -71.08
C GLY A 156 2.71 -0.91 -72.22
N VAL A 157 4.03 -1.06 -71.96
CA VAL A 157 5.07 -0.86 -72.99
C VAL A 157 5.01 -1.95 -74.05
N ALA A 158 4.72 -3.21 -73.71
CA ALA A 158 4.58 -4.32 -74.62
C ALA A 158 3.35 -4.13 -75.55
N SER A 159 2.21 -3.65 -75.02
CA SER A 159 1.01 -3.37 -75.82
C SER A 159 1.17 -2.18 -76.78
N ALA A 160 1.93 -1.15 -76.40
CA ALA A 160 2.27 -0.02 -77.21
C ALA A 160 3.22 -0.40 -78.41
N ALA A 161 4.14 -1.36 -78.10
CA ALA A 161 5.07 -1.86 -79.16
C ALA A 161 4.39 -2.77 -80.20
N MET A 162 3.29 -3.44 -79.86
CA MET A 162 2.53 -4.31 -80.82
C MET A 162 1.42 -3.56 -81.52
N GLY A 163 1.05 -2.33 -81.12
CA GLY A 163 0.03 -1.47 -81.79
C GLY A 163 0.57 -0.54 -82.84
N GLY A 164 1.79 -0.75 -83.32
CA GLY A 164 2.39 0.06 -84.39
C GLY A 164 1.58 -0.07 -85.73
N ALA A 165 0.96 1.02 -86.11
CA ALA A 165 0.17 1.22 -87.27
C ALA A 165 0.89 0.76 -88.53
N THR A 166 0.26 -0.09 -89.33
CA THR A 166 0.60 -0.29 -90.76
C THR A 166 0.24 0.96 -91.54
N PRO A 167 1.15 1.59 -92.28
CA PRO A 167 0.80 2.72 -93.11
C PRO A 167 0.03 2.18 -94.33
N GLU A 168 -1.17 2.66 -94.55
CA GLU A 168 -1.99 2.44 -95.77
C GLU A 168 -1.31 3.18 -96.91
N VAL A 169 -0.75 2.42 -97.81
CA VAL A 169 -0.22 2.94 -99.10
C VAL A 169 -1.39 3.13 -100.05
N LYS A 170 -1.75 4.39 -100.29
CA LYS A 170 -2.68 4.80 -101.30
C LYS A 170 -1.93 4.92 -102.64
N THR A 171 -2.15 4.03 -103.60
CA THR A 171 -1.70 4.13 -105.01
C THR A 171 -2.75 4.83 -105.85
N PRO A 172 -2.34 5.52 -106.93
CA PRO A 172 -3.12 6.49 -107.71
C PRO A 172 -4.19 5.89 -108.60
#